data_dd22e4c3a02fdb9a5b9779437bab99fb
#
_entry.id   dd22e4c3a02fdb9a5b9779437bab99fb
#
_cell.length_a   1.000
_cell.length_b   1.000
_cell.length_c   1.000
_cell.angle_alpha   90.00
_cell.angle_beta   90.00
_cell.angle_gamma   90.00
#
_symmetry.space_group_name_H-M   'P 1'
#
loop_
_entity.id
_entity.type
_entity.pdbx_description
1 polymer ?
#
loop_
_entity_poly.entity_id
_entity_poly.type
_entity_poly.pdbx_seq_one_letter_code
_entity_poly.pdbx_strand_id
1 'polypeptide(L)'
;VSDWNQFKGDAHHSGTRLDREGPRRIERSWTADFVGPVGEPVCDHETVFVGTAQGNLYAIDATTGSRRWVVETTAATDRAPIVSREMVHFGTDAGKLYAVDRTSGDRYWTLTLPGPLTASPTQFEDRLYVGYEGGLAVCVAETGEVIWSYDTDGSVVGCPAVTDDREWSGPRVYAGTDEEAVFCLEAGDGEEVWRVPTDGVLAGGPTVAEGRVYVADDAGTLLSLDTDTGQSWFTYKTDGGFSSSVTVRSGENLAVDEVTTAEEVTEGTTFIGANDGYVHVTDTTFGRRKVRGWLFSKKGVALDGEIHASPVVVGNVVCLADTTGSVYGIDATRYDHWWYEQLEDAVTNTPAVGQRRLFVPCEDDRLYCLEWDPDEQPGL
;
A
#
# COMPACT_ATOMS: atom_id res chain seq x y z
N VAL A 1 19.10 1.84 -3.20
CA VAL A 1 17.88 2.56 -2.76
C VAL A 1 16.74 1.91 -3.48
N SER A 2 15.88 1.20 -2.76
CA SER A 2 14.71 0.55 -3.34
C SER A 2 13.70 1.63 -3.76
N ASP A 3 13.24 1.55 -4.97
CA ASP A 3 12.11 2.33 -5.44
C ASP A 3 10.80 1.74 -4.90
N TRP A 4 9.67 2.19 -5.37
CA TRP A 4 8.35 1.69 -5.00
C TRP A 4 8.05 0.38 -5.74
N ASN A 5 8.78 -0.70 -5.42
CA ASN A 5 8.88 -1.91 -6.23
C ASN A 5 7.80 -2.97 -5.97
N GLN A 6 6.90 -2.72 -5.02
CA GLN A 6 5.74 -3.54 -4.69
C GLN A 6 4.69 -2.68 -3.99
N PHE A 7 3.55 -3.25 -3.63
CA PHE A 7 2.48 -2.55 -2.95
C PHE A 7 3.00 -1.76 -1.75
N LYS A 8 2.68 -0.46 -1.68
CA LYS A 8 3.12 0.47 -0.63
C LYS A 8 4.64 0.52 -0.41
N GLY A 9 5.43 0.08 -1.39
CA GLY A 9 6.86 0.31 -1.51
C GLY A 9 7.79 -0.69 -0.83
N ASP A 10 7.31 -1.55 0.08
CA ASP A 10 8.11 -2.55 0.79
C ASP A 10 7.25 -3.71 1.30
N ALA A 11 7.90 -4.76 1.83
CA ALA A 11 7.22 -5.96 2.34
C ALA A 11 6.46 -5.73 3.66
N HIS A 12 6.75 -4.65 4.38
CA HIS A 12 6.03 -4.24 5.58
C HIS A 12 4.78 -3.43 5.26
N HIS A 13 4.60 -3.01 4.01
CA HIS A 13 3.57 -2.09 3.53
C HIS A 13 3.60 -0.74 4.26
N SER A 14 4.79 -0.22 4.52
CA SER A 14 4.96 1.03 5.26
C SER A 14 4.24 2.22 4.61
N GLY A 15 4.20 2.27 3.29
CA GLY A 15 3.61 3.37 2.54
C GLY A 15 4.40 4.66 2.67
N THR A 16 5.69 4.59 3.02
CA THR A 16 6.49 5.78 3.37
C THR A 16 7.79 5.91 2.57
N ARG A 17 8.18 7.16 2.31
CA ARG A 17 9.48 7.59 1.80
C ARG A 17 9.99 8.75 2.63
N LEU A 18 10.52 8.47 3.83
CA LEU A 18 10.97 9.47 4.78
C LEU A 18 12.40 9.98 4.48
N ASP A 19 13.10 9.31 3.58
CA ASP A 19 14.44 9.65 3.09
C ASP A 19 14.44 10.79 2.04
N ARG A 20 13.28 11.36 1.73
CA ARG A 20 13.09 12.38 0.68
C ARG A 20 12.24 13.54 1.18
N GLU A 21 12.45 14.71 0.56
CA GLU A 21 11.52 15.83 0.74
C GLU A 21 10.20 15.55 0.01
N GLY A 22 9.09 15.76 0.71
CA GLY A 22 7.76 15.61 0.17
C GLY A 22 7.34 16.77 -0.74
N PRO A 23 6.33 16.55 -1.59
CA PRO A 23 5.85 17.56 -2.52
C PRO A 23 5.17 18.73 -1.78
N ARG A 24 5.76 19.93 -1.86
CA ARG A 24 5.12 21.17 -1.36
C ARG A 24 4.23 21.81 -2.41
N ARG A 25 4.45 21.49 -3.66
CA ARG A 25 3.68 21.83 -4.84
C ARG A 25 3.85 20.71 -5.85
N ILE A 26 2.86 20.46 -6.67
CA ILE A 26 2.89 19.47 -7.73
C ILE A 26 2.49 20.10 -9.06
N GLU A 27 2.95 19.47 -10.16
CA GLU A 27 2.52 19.78 -11.51
C GLU A 27 2.27 18.46 -12.26
N ARG A 28 1.24 18.44 -13.11
CA ARG A 28 0.97 17.31 -13.98
C ARG A 28 2.03 17.27 -15.09
N SER A 29 2.91 16.25 -15.05
CA SER A 29 4.00 16.09 -16.00
C SER A 29 3.53 15.39 -17.27
N TRP A 30 2.87 14.26 -17.13
CA TRP A 30 2.30 13.51 -18.25
C TRP A 30 1.06 12.68 -17.82
N THR A 31 0.34 12.22 -18.82
CA THR A 31 -0.80 11.30 -18.67
C THR A 31 -0.67 10.19 -19.70
N ALA A 32 -0.91 8.94 -19.31
CA ALA A 32 -0.90 7.79 -20.21
C ALA A 32 -2.30 7.14 -20.23
N ASP A 33 -2.80 6.84 -21.42
CA ASP A 33 -4.09 6.16 -21.64
C ASP A 33 -3.88 4.64 -21.73
N PHE A 34 -4.81 3.88 -21.15
CA PHE A 34 -4.81 2.42 -21.14
C PHE A 34 -6.11 1.85 -21.69
N VAL A 35 -6.14 0.53 -21.83
CA VAL A 35 -7.37 -0.19 -22.13
C VAL A 35 -7.95 -0.76 -20.85
N GLY A 36 -9.00 -0.14 -20.34
CA GLY A 36 -9.70 -0.48 -19.10
C GLY A 36 -9.08 0.12 -17.83
N PRO A 37 -9.80 0.02 -16.70
CA PRO A 37 -9.39 0.57 -15.42
C PRO A 37 -7.99 0.16 -15.01
N VAL A 38 -7.25 1.14 -14.52
CA VAL A 38 -5.84 1.02 -14.17
C VAL A 38 -5.72 0.58 -12.71
N GLY A 39 -4.96 -0.48 -12.48
CA GLY A 39 -4.69 -1.01 -11.14
C GLY A 39 -3.60 -0.26 -10.39
N GLU A 40 -3.12 -0.87 -9.32
CA GLU A 40 -2.09 -0.29 -8.46
C GLU A 40 -0.72 -0.28 -9.16
N PRO A 41 -0.12 0.90 -9.37
CA PRO A 41 1.19 1.02 -9.99
C PRO A 41 2.32 0.68 -9.01
N VAL A 42 3.44 0.21 -9.56
CA VAL A 42 4.73 0.16 -8.87
C VAL A 42 5.81 0.74 -9.79
N CYS A 43 6.93 1.15 -9.24
CA CYS A 43 7.98 1.75 -10.06
C CYS A 43 9.39 1.44 -9.58
N ASP A 44 10.30 1.42 -10.52
CA ASP A 44 11.73 1.64 -10.31
C ASP A 44 12.13 3.07 -10.74
N HIS A 45 13.43 3.34 -10.84
CA HIS A 45 13.93 4.68 -11.22
C HIS A 45 13.45 5.15 -12.60
N GLU A 46 13.27 4.24 -13.55
CA GLU A 46 13.06 4.57 -14.95
C GLU A 46 11.71 4.09 -15.51
N THR A 47 11.07 3.14 -14.82
CA THR A 47 9.89 2.44 -15.35
C THR A 47 8.79 2.36 -14.30
N VAL A 48 7.57 2.63 -14.73
CA VAL A 48 6.35 2.34 -13.98
C VAL A 48 5.72 1.08 -14.56
N PHE A 49 5.34 0.17 -13.71
CA PHE A 49 4.65 -1.07 -14.09
C PHE A 49 3.24 -1.02 -13.52
N VAL A 50 2.27 -1.27 -14.37
CA VAL A 50 0.86 -1.20 -13.99
C VAL A 50 0.03 -2.19 -14.77
N GLY A 51 -0.82 -2.90 -14.06
CA GLY A 51 -1.80 -3.80 -14.64
C GLY A 51 -3.14 -3.11 -14.90
N THR A 52 -4.01 -3.77 -15.67
CA THR A 52 -5.37 -3.30 -15.94
C THR A 52 -6.40 -4.40 -15.75
N ALA A 53 -7.64 -4.01 -15.48
CA ALA A 53 -8.77 -4.93 -15.37
C ALA A 53 -9.06 -5.71 -16.69
N GLN A 54 -8.51 -5.25 -17.82
CA GLN A 54 -8.60 -5.95 -19.10
C GLN A 54 -7.52 -7.02 -19.31
N GLY A 55 -6.61 -7.20 -18.35
CA GLY A 55 -5.62 -8.26 -18.37
C GLY A 55 -4.30 -7.88 -19.03
N ASN A 56 -3.95 -6.61 -19.09
CA ASN A 56 -2.68 -6.15 -19.63
C ASN A 56 -1.76 -5.65 -18.53
N LEU A 57 -0.51 -6.11 -18.52
CA LEU A 57 0.56 -5.49 -17.73
C LEU A 57 1.40 -4.60 -18.66
N TYR A 58 1.53 -3.35 -18.30
CA TYR A 58 2.30 -2.33 -19.02
C TYR A 58 3.58 -1.96 -18.29
N ALA A 59 4.66 -1.76 -19.04
CA ALA A 59 5.84 -1.02 -18.60
C ALA A 59 5.87 0.34 -19.31
N ILE A 60 5.92 1.40 -18.52
CA ILE A 60 5.84 2.79 -18.96
C ILE A 60 7.12 3.50 -18.56
N ASP A 61 7.70 4.28 -19.45
CA ASP A 61 8.81 5.17 -19.13
C ASP A 61 8.37 6.21 -18.08
N ALA A 62 9.01 6.22 -16.92
CA ALA A 62 8.62 7.04 -15.79
C ALA A 62 8.75 8.56 -16.05
N THR A 63 9.57 8.96 -17.03
CA THR A 63 9.82 10.36 -17.36
C THR A 63 8.87 10.88 -18.43
N THR A 64 8.55 10.05 -19.42
CA THR A 64 7.81 10.50 -20.61
C THR A 64 6.37 9.96 -20.69
N GLY A 65 6.01 8.98 -19.88
CA GLY A 65 4.72 8.27 -19.99
C GLY A 65 4.63 7.36 -21.20
N SER A 66 5.72 7.15 -21.95
CA SER A 66 5.71 6.33 -23.15
C SER A 66 5.73 4.85 -22.80
N ARG A 67 4.92 4.05 -23.49
CA ARG A 67 4.92 2.59 -23.33
C ARG A 67 6.23 1.98 -23.81
N ARG A 68 6.92 1.22 -22.96
CA ARG A 68 8.11 0.42 -23.29
C ARG A 68 7.72 -0.95 -23.84
N TRP A 69 6.85 -1.66 -23.13
CA TRP A 69 6.30 -2.93 -23.56
C TRP A 69 4.93 -3.21 -22.91
N VAL A 70 4.25 -4.24 -23.38
CA VAL A 70 3.00 -4.74 -22.81
C VAL A 70 3.00 -6.26 -22.83
N VAL A 71 2.50 -6.87 -21.76
CA VAL A 71 2.18 -8.30 -21.67
C VAL A 71 0.68 -8.46 -21.60
N GLU A 72 0.11 -9.21 -22.55
CA GLU A 72 -1.32 -9.46 -22.60
C GLU A 72 -1.65 -10.79 -21.91
N THR A 73 -2.65 -10.78 -21.06
CA THR A 73 -3.24 -11.97 -20.44
C THR A 73 -4.73 -12.05 -20.74
N THR A 74 -5.36 -13.15 -20.33
CA THR A 74 -6.81 -13.38 -20.60
C THR A 74 -7.70 -13.07 -19.41
N ALA A 75 -7.14 -12.54 -18.32
CA ALA A 75 -7.85 -12.23 -17.08
C ALA A 75 -7.28 -10.98 -16.46
N ALA A 76 -8.07 -10.28 -15.64
CA ALA A 76 -7.69 -9.04 -14.97
C ALA A 76 -6.35 -9.18 -14.21
N THR A 77 -5.53 -8.15 -14.27
CA THR A 77 -4.22 -8.04 -13.63
C THR A 77 -4.03 -6.65 -13.00
N ASP A 78 -5.08 -6.12 -12.39
CA ASP A 78 -5.15 -4.79 -11.78
C ASP A 78 -4.51 -4.69 -10.40
N ARG A 79 -3.99 -5.77 -9.86
CA ARG A 79 -3.26 -5.78 -8.58
C ARG A 79 -1.83 -5.29 -8.78
N ALA A 80 -1.23 -4.75 -7.71
CA ALA A 80 0.14 -4.28 -7.74
C ALA A 80 1.11 -5.40 -8.16
N PRO A 81 1.91 -5.21 -9.22
CA PRO A 81 2.99 -6.12 -9.55
C PRO A 81 4.15 -5.95 -8.56
N ILE A 82 5.13 -6.84 -8.66
CA ILE A 82 6.40 -6.74 -7.93
C ILE A 82 7.53 -6.57 -8.94
N VAL A 83 8.42 -5.62 -8.68
CA VAL A 83 9.60 -5.40 -9.50
C VAL A 83 10.83 -5.84 -8.73
N SER A 84 11.51 -6.84 -9.24
CA SER A 84 12.82 -7.26 -8.77
C SER A 84 13.94 -6.78 -9.73
N ARG A 85 15.17 -7.18 -9.47
CA ARG A 85 16.30 -6.75 -10.29
C ARG A 85 16.16 -7.11 -11.77
N GLU A 86 15.64 -8.29 -12.09
CA GLU A 86 15.55 -8.82 -13.46
C GLU A 86 14.12 -9.16 -13.89
N MET A 87 13.20 -9.29 -12.94
CA MET A 87 11.86 -9.78 -13.19
C MET A 87 10.78 -8.83 -12.71
N VAL A 88 9.63 -8.92 -13.35
CA VAL A 88 8.36 -8.41 -12.85
C VAL A 88 7.44 -9.59 -12.58
N HIS A 89 6.92 -9.67 -11.36
CA HIS A 89 5.94 -10.68 -10.98
C HIS A 89 4.56 -10.05 -10.88
N PHE A 90 3.56 -10.70 -11.42
CA PHE A 90 2.18 -10.21 -11.37
C PHE A 90 1.17 -11.35 -11.42
N GLY A 91 0.04 -11.14 -10.80
CA GLY A 91 -1.02 -12.11 -10.71
C GLY A 91 -2.23 -11.76 -11.55
N THR A 92 -3.10 -12.75 -11.76
CA THR A 92 -4.38 -12.58 -12.47
C THR A 92 -5.54 -13.18 -11.68
N ASP A 93 -6.74 -12.67 -11.92
CA ASP A 93 -7.98 -13.23 -11.37
C ASP A 93 -8.30 -14.65 -11.86
N ALA A 94 -7.56 -15.17 -12.86
CA ALA A 94 -7.63 -16.58 -13.28
C ALA A 94 -6.70 -17.51 -12.47
N GLY A 95 -6.16 -17.06 -11.34
CA GLY A 95 -5.29 -17.87 -10.49
C GLY A 95 -3.89 -18.11 -11.05
N LYS A 96 -3.41 -17.26 -11.96
CA LYS A 96 -2.07 -17.39 -12.51
C LYS A 96 -1.15 -16.30 -12.00
N LEU A 97 0.04 -16.73 -11.54
CA LEU A 97 1.15 -15.85 -11.22
C LEU A 97 2.20 -15.97 -12.33
N TYR A 98 2.66 -14.85 -12.84
CA TYR A 98 3.64 -14.76 -13.92
C TYR A 98 4.93 -14.13 -13.43
N ALA A 99 6.05 -14.57 -13.98
CA ALA A 99 7.31 -13.84 -13.97
C ALA A 99 7.73 -13.54 -15.41
N VAL A 100 8.03 -12.25 -15.65
CA VAL A 100 8.47 -11.78 -16.95
C VAL A 100 9.77 -11.00 -16.83
N ASP A 101 10.55 -10.93 -17.91
CA ASP A 101 11.75 -10.10 -17.97
C ASP A 101 11.37 -8.62 -17.81
N ARG A 102 12.03 -7.92 -16.89
CA ARG A 102 11.73 -6.52 -16.56
C ARG A 102 11.90 -5.57 -17.77
N THR A 103 12.82 -5.90 -18.67
CA THR A 103 13.20 -5.03 -19.79
C THR A 103 12.37 -5.30 -21.05
N SER A 104 12.07 -6.57 -21.33
CA SER A 104 11.39 -6.99 -22.56
C SER A 104 9.94 -7.40 -22.38
N GLY A 105 9.53 -7.81 -21.17
CA GLY A 105 8.24 -8.45 -20.90
C GLY A 105 8.20 -9.93 -21.32
N ASP A 106 9.32 -10.53 -21.74
CA ASP A 106 9.36 -11.94 -22.09
C ASP A 106 9.13 -12.82 -20.86
N ARG A 107 8.31 -13.85 -21.02
CA ARG A 107 7.90 -14.70 -19.91
C ARG A 107 8.99 -15.70 -19.53
N TYR A 108 9.39 -15.68 -18.24
CA TYR A 108 10.26 -16.69 -17.65
C TYR A 108 9.49 -17.93 -17.20
N TRP A 109 8.48 -17.74 -16.36
CA TRP A 109 7.67 -18.84 -15.83
C TRP A 109 6.22 -18.42 -15.54
N THR A 110 5.37 -19.41 -15.30
CA THR A 110 3.99 -19.22 -14.85
C THR A 110 3.66 -20.30 -13.83
N LEU A 111 3.11 -19.89 -12.69
CA LEU A 111 2.52 -20.74 -11.66
C LEU A 111 1.00 -20.66 -11.74
N THR A 112 0.31 -21.79 -11.64
CA THR A 112 -1.14 -21.85 -11.50
C THR A 112 -1.50 -22.21 -10.06
N LEU A 113 -2.22 -21.35 -9.40
CA LEU A 113 -2.73 -21.53 -8.05
C LEU A 113 -4.11 -22.20 -8.06
N PRO A 114 -4.57 -22.75 -6.93
CA PRO A 114 -5.86 -23.44 -6.84
C PRO A 114 -7.09 -22.53 -7.08
N GLY A 115 -6.97 -21.24 -6.81
CA GLY A 115 -8.03 -20.24 -6.94
C GLY A 115 -7.55 -18.91 -7.52
N PRO A 116 -8.48 -17.99 -7.84
CA PRO A 116 -8.18 -16.62 -8.24
C PRO A 116 -7.24 -15.91 -7.26
N LEU A 117 -6.32 -15.08 -7.75
CA LEU A 117 -5.59 -14.20 -6.86
C LEU A 117 -6.55 -13.12 -6.34
N THR A 118 -6.60 -12.99 -5.03
CA THR A 118 -7.47 -12.03 -4.32
C THR A 118 -6.71 -10.86 -3.71
N ALA A 119 -5.38 -10.96 -3.72
CA ALA A 119 -4.47 -9.97 -3.15
C ALA A 119 -3.27 -9.71 -4.06
N SER A 120 -2.67 -8.52 -3.98
CA SER A 120 -1.37 -8.27 -4.59
C SER A 120 -0.31 -9.14 -3.92
N PRO A 121 0.61 -9.76 -4.67
CA PRO A 121 1.68 -10.54 -4.09
C PRO A 121 2.69 -9.64 -3.36
N THR A 122 3.40 -10.21 -2.39
CA THR A 122 4.50 -9.53 -1.69
C THR A 122 5.78 -10.31 -1.87
N GLN A 123 6.88 -9.63 -2.14
CA GLN A 123 8.22 -10.22 -2.16
C GLN A 123 8.99 -9.87 -0.88
N PHE A 124 9.52 -10.90 -0.26
CA PHE A 124 10.50 -10.75 0.79
C PHE A 124 11.66 -11.72 0.52
N GLU A 125 12.87 -11.17 0.43
CA GLU A 125 14.06 -11.91 -0.03
C GLU A 125 13.84 -12.59 -1.39
N ASP A 126 14.04 -13.91 -1.45
CA ASP A 126 13.89 -14.75 -2.64
C ASP A 126 12.50 -15.41 -2.78
N ARG A 127 11.53 -14.99 -1.95
CA ARG A 127 10.19 -15.59 -1.89
C ARG A 127 9.08 -14.62 -2.27
N LEU A 128 8.05 -15.17 -2.89
CA LEU A 128 6.79 -14.49 -3.16
C LEU A 128 5.69 -15.09 -2.27
N TYR A 129 4.96 -14.22 -1.60
CA TYR A 129 3.80 -14.53 -0.75
C TYR A 129 2.55 -14.11 -1.50
N VAL A 130 1.69 -15.06 -1.82
CA VAL A 130 0.59 -14.86 -2.78
C VAL A 130 -0.73 -15.30 -2.17
N GLY A 131 -1.61 -14.33 -1.90
CA GLY A 131 -2.97 -14.59 -1.43
C GLY A 131 -3.91 -14.94 -2.58
N TYR A 132 -4.71 -15.97 -2.39
CA TYR A 132 -5.71 -16.41 -3.34
C TYR A 132 -7.01 -16.85 -2.64
N GLU A 133 -8.04 -17.12 -3.41
CA GLU A 133 -9.31 -17.66 -2.88
C GLU A 133 -9.07 -19.05 -2.27
N GLY A 134 -9.19 -19.15 -0.94
CA GLY A 134 -9.00 -20.36 -0.17
C GLY A 134 -7.57 -20.56 0.36
N GLY A 135 -6.64 -19.58 0.23
CA GLY A 135 -5.34 -19.78 0.84
C GLY A 135 -4.25 -18.73 0.56
N LEU A 136 -3.09 -19.03 1.12
CA LEU A 136 -1.83 -18.32 0.90
C LEU A 136 -0.79 -19.33 0.40
N ALA A 137 -0.12 -19.04 -0.71
CA ALA A 137 1.00 -19.82 -1.21
C ALA A 137 2.30 -19.03 -1.14
N VAL A 138 3.40 -19.74 -0.87
CA VAL A 138 4.75 -19.18 -0.93
C VAL A 138 5.57 -19.94 -1.95
N CYS A 139 6.19 -19.21 -2.86
CA CYS A 139 7.04 -19.80 -3.90
C CYS A 139 8.36 -19.04 -4.05
N VAL A 140 9.32 -19.70 -4.68
CA VAL A 140 10.61 -19.12 -5.03
C VAL A 140 10.42 -18.10 -6.15
N ALA A 141 10.88 -16.87 -5.96
CA ALA A 141 10.68 -15.78 -6.93
C ALA A 141 11.34 -16.05 -8.30
N GLU A 142 12.49 -16.71 -8.31
CA GLU A 142 13.25 -17.02 -9.54
C GLU A 142 12.60 -18.11 -10.38
N THR A 143 11.97 -19.12 -9.75
CA THR A 143 11.52 -20.34 -10.45
C THR A 143 10.01 -20.55 -10.42
N GLY A 144 9.28 -19.91 -9.48
CA GLY A 144 7.88 -20.17 -9.22
C GLY A 144 7.61 -21.51 -8.51
N GLU A 145 8.65 -22.20 -8.01
CA GLU A 145 8.49 -23.44 -7.26
C GLU A 145 7.81 -23.16 -5.92
N VAL A 146 6.68 -23.85 -5.65
CA VAL A 146 5.93 -23.68 -4.40
C VAL A 146 6.72 -24.33 -3.26
N ILE A 147 6.99 -23.56 -2.21
CA ILE A 147 7.68 -24.00 -0.99
C ILE A 147 6.68 -24.59 -0.01
N TRP A 148 5.59 -23.86 0.24
CA TRP A 148 4.48 -24.28 1.10
C TRP A 148 3.19 -23.54 0.73
N SER A 149 2.07 -24.04 1.19
CA SER A 149 0.77 -23.37 1.12
C SER A 149 0.03 -23.55 2.43
N TYR A 150 -0.82 -22.57 2.74
CA TYR A 150 -1.67 -22.54 3.91
C TYR A 150 -3.11 -22.33 3.46
N ASP A 151 -4.00 -23.27 3.83
CA ASP A 151 -5.41 -23.21 3.47
C ASP A 151 -6.16 -22.28 4.44
N THR A 152 -7.03 -21.44 3.91
CA THR A 152 -7.91 -20.56 4.67
C THR A 152 -9.37 -20.92 4.43
N ASP A 153 -10.24 -20.61 5.38
CA ASP A 153 -11.70 -20.83 5.24
C ASP A 153 -12.33 -19.88 4.20
N GLY A 154 -11.66 -18.75 3.90
CA GLY A 154 -12.11 -17.74 2.94
C GLY A 154 -10.96 -17.25 2.06
N SER A 155 -11.22 -16.17 1.31
CA SER A 155 -10.23 -15.53 0.48
C SER A 155 -9.25 -14.70 1.31
N VAL A 156 -7.97 -14.72 0.98
CA VAL A 156 -7.01 -13.76 1.53
C VAL A 156 -7.34 -12.37 0.98
N VAL A 157 -7.55 -11.39 1.86
CA VAL A 157 -7.85 -10.01 1.48
C VAL A 157 -6.71 -9.07 1.82
N GLY A 158 -6.44 -8.12 0.93
CA GLY A 158 -5.27 -7.23 1.04
C GLY A 158 -3.96 -7.99 0.83
N CYS A 159 -2.88 -7.25 0.71
CA CYS A 159 -1.55 -7.82 0.47
C CYS A 159 -0.99 -8.46 1.75
N PRO A 160 -0.40 -9.66 1.72
CA PRO A 160 0.32 -10.22 2.87
C PRO A 160 1.52 -9.36 3.23
N ALA A 161 1.67 -8.94 4.49
CA ALA A 161 2.86 -8.24 4.96
C ALA A 161 3.88 -9.24 5.52
N VAL A 162 5.17 -8.97 5.32
CA VAL A 162 6.25 -9.85 5.80
C VAL A 162 7.30 -9.03 6.52
N THR A 163 7.78 -9.50 7.67
CA THR A 163 8.86 -8.85 8.42
C THR A 163 9.80 -9.85 9.07
N ASP A 164 11.07 -9.46 9.18
CA ASP A 164 12.11 -10.12 9.97
C ASP A 164 12.60 -9.26 11.16
N ASP A 165 11.91 -8.17 11.50
CA ASP A 165 12.28 -7.23 12.58
C ASP A 165 12.40 -7.86 13.98
N ARG A 166 12.85 -9.10 14.04
CA ARG A 166 12.88 -9.94 15.24
C ARG A 166 14.28 -10.47 15.48
N GLU A 167 14.89 -10.07 16.57
CA GLU A 167 16.25 -10.49 16.93
C GLU A 167 16.43 -12.01 17.13
N TRP A 168 15.36 -12.81 17.32
CA TRP A 168 15.47 -14.18 17.84
C TRP A 168 14.60 -15.25 17.14
N SER A 169 13.75 -14.87 16.20
CA SER A 169 12.92 -15.82 15.42
C SER A 169 12.82 -15.36 13.98
N GLY A 170 12.78 -16.28 13.04
CA GLY A 170 12.74 -16.00 11.61
C GLY A 170 11.60 -15.07 11.17
N PRO A 171 11.57 -14.71 9.89
CA PRO A 171 10.55 -13.80 9.34
C PRO A 171 9.14 -14.37 9.51
N ARG A 172 8.14 -13.48 9.59
CA ARG A 172 6.73 -13.81 9.72
C ARG A 172 5.89 -13.16 8.64
N VAL A 173 4.78 -13.82 8.32
CA VAL A 173 3.77 -13.36 7.36
C VAL A 173 2.50 -13.01 8.11
N TYR A 174 1.92 -11.86 7.80
CA TYR A 174 0.65 -11.40 8.33
C TYR A 174 -0.31 -11.23 7.16
N ALA A 175 -1.50 -11.81 7.26
CA ALA A 175 -2.54 -11.68 6.24
C ALA A 175 -3.93 -11.68 6.89
N GLY A 176 -4.92 -11.23 6.17
CA GLY A 176 -6.30 -11.28 6.58
C GLY A 176 -7.16 -12.08 5.63
N THR A 177 -8.35 -12.44 6.06
CA THR A 177 -9.35 -13.12 5.24
C THR A 177 -10.68 -12.36 5.22
N ASP A 178 -11.52 -12.66 4.23
CA ASP A 178 -12.91 -12.18 4.17
C ASP A 178 -13.83 -12.86 5.22
N GLU A 179 -13.34 -13.86 5.94
CA GLU A 179 -13.97 -14.46 7.12
C GLU A 179 -13.60 -13.74 8.44
N GLU A 180 -13.40 -12.42 8.36
CA GLU A 180 -13.23 -11.53 9.51
C GLU A 180 -12.09 -11.95 10.46
N ALA A 181 -10.92 -12.27 9.93
CA ALA A 181 -9.75 -12.65 10.71
C ALA A 181 -8.45 -12.11 10.14
N VAL A 182 -7.51 -11.78 11.03
CA VAL A 182 -6.09 -11.58 10.72
C VAL A 182 -5.28 -12.69 11.39
N PHE A 183 -4.27 -13.20 10.69
CA PHE A 183 -3.43 -14.31 11.17
C PHE A 183 -1.95 -14.05 10.88
N CYS A 184 -1.12 -14.73 11.66
CA CYS A 184 0.34 -14.71 11.53
C CYS A 184 0.86 -16.13 11.31
N LEU A 185 1.72 -16.30 10.31
CA LEU A 185 2.39 -17.57 10.02
C LEU A 185 3.91 -17.40 10.12
N GLU A 186 4.62 -18.47 10.47
CA GLU A 186 6.07 -18.54 10.24
C GLU A 186 6.35 -18.53 8.72
N ALA A 187 7.20 -17.62 8.26
CA ALA A 187 7.48 -17.48 6.83
C ALA A 187 8.27 -18.67 6.26
N GLY A 188 8.90 -19.47 7.12
CA GLY A 188 9.71 -20.62 6.75
C GLY A 188 8.91 -21.79 6.22
N ASP A 189 7.83 -22.14 6.89
CA ASP A 189 7.07 -23.39 6.68
C ASP A 189 5.53 -23.21 6.72
N GLY A 190 5.04 -21.99 7.02
CA GLY A 190 3.61 -21.67 7.06
C GLY A 190 2.90 -22.14 8.34
N GLU A 191 3.62 -22.50 9.43
CA GLU A 191 2.98 -22.82 10.71
C GLU A 191 2.25 -21.60 11.29
N GLU A 192 0.98 -21.77 11.69
CA GLU A 192 0.18 -20.69 12.30
C GLU A 192 0.70 -20.36 13.70
N VAL A 193 1.04 -19.10 13.92
CA VAL A 193 1.54 -18.60 15.21
C VAL A 193 0.40 -18.07 16.05
N TRP A 194 -0.46 -17.25 15.44
CA TRP A 194 -1.65 -16.71 16.07
C TRP A 194 -2.69 -16.30 15.04
N ARG A 195 -3.95 -16.23 15.50
CA ARG A 195 -5.09 -15.74 14.75
C ARG A 195 -5.96 -14.87 15.65
N VAL A 196 -6.39 -13.72 15.13
CA VAL A 196 -7.24 -12.75 15.84
C VAL A 196 -8.47 -12.45 15.00
N PRO A 197 -9.70 -12.56 15.57
CA PRO A 197 -10.90 -12.14 14.88
C PRO A 197 -10.94 -10.60 14.75
N THR A 198 -11.54 -10.12 13.68
CA THR A 198 -11.86 -8.71 13.44
C THR A 198 -13.36 -8.47 13.54
N ASP A 199 -13.80 -7.22 13.63
CA ASP A 199 -15.23 -6.89 13.72
C ASP A 199 -15.89 -6.87 12.31
N GLY A 200 -15.08 -6.80 11.26
CA GLY A 200 -15.49 -6.81 9.86
C GLY A 200 -14.38 -7.32 8.95
N VAL A 201 -14.62 -7.29 7.64
CA VAL A 201 -13.63 -7.66 6.62
C VAL A 201 -12.52 -6.60 6.57
N LEU A 202 -11.27 -7.02 6.44
CA LEU A 202 -10.16 -6.08 6.34
C LEU A 202 -10.33 -5.16 5.12
N ALA A 203 -10.16 -3.87 5.34
CA ALA A 203 -10.25 -2.83 4.30
C ALA A 203 -9.03 -2.83 3.35
N GLY A 204 -7.96 -3.49 3.76
CA GLY A 204 -6.73 -3.64 2.99
C GLY A 204 -5.73 -4.54 3.70
N GLY A 205 -4.52 -4.65 3.15
CA GLY A 205 -3.47 -5.49 3.74
C GLY A 205 -2.98 -4.97 5.09
N PRO A 206 -2.44 -5.86 5.95
CA PRO A 206 -1.74 -5.47 7.16
C PRO A 206 -0.55 -4.56 6.87
N THR A 207 -0.25 -3.66 7.80
CA THR A 207 0.98 -2.85 7.79
C THR A 207 1.77 -3.18 9.04
N VAL A 208 3.08 -3.42 8.90
CA VAL A 208 3.95 -3.72 10.03
C VAL A 208 4.88 -2.55 10.30
N ALA A 209 4.88 -2.06 11.54
CA ALA A 209 5.76 -0.99 11.99
C ALA A 209 5.91 -1.03 13.51
N GLU A 210 7.06 -0.66 14.04
CA GLU A 210 7.32 -0.50 15.48
C GLU A 210 6.98 -1.78 16.29
N GLY A 211 7.25 -2.98 15.74
CA GLY A 211 6.94 -4.27 16.38
C GLY A 211 5.44 -4.58 16.48
N ARG A 212 4.62 -3.94 15.65
CA ARG A 212 3.15 -4.06 15.65
C ARG A 212 2.60 -4.29 14.25
N VAL A 213 1.49 -5.01 14.20
CA VAL A 213 0.67 -5.20 13.01
C VAL A 213 -0.55 -4.28 13.13
N TYR A 214 -0.73 -3.42 12.14
CA TYR A 214 -1.88 -2.53 12.04
C TYR A 214 -2.83 -3.06 10.99
N VAL A 215 -4.07 -3.29 11.35
CA VAL A 215 -5.15 -3.70 10.44
C VAL A 215 -6.40 -2.88 10.70
N ALA A 216 -7.14 -2.62 9.65
CA ALA A 216 -8.40 -1.90 9.73
C ALA A 216 -9.47 -2.64 8.95
N ASP A 217 -10.71 -2.58 9.41
CA ASP A 217 -11.84 -3.28 8.85
C ASP A 217 -12.97 -2.34 8.38
N ASP A 218 -13.88 -2.87 7.60
CA ASP A 218 -15.03 -2.17 7.06
C ASP A 218 -16.13 -1.89 8.10
N ALA A 219 -16.03 -2.49 9.29
CA ALA A 219 -16.85 -2.15 10.45
C ALA A 219 -16.34 -0.88 11.19
N GLY A 220 -15.22 -0.30 10.75
CA GLY A 220 -14.63 0.92 11.32
C GLY A 220 -13.73 0.68 12.52
N THR A 221 -13.14 -0.50 12.64
CA THR A 221 -12.19 -0.84 13.70
C THR A 221 -10.76 -0.84 13.17
N LEU A 222 -9.88 -0.06 13.78
CA LEU A 222 -8.43 -0.14 13.63
C LEU A 222 -7.85 -0.87 14.83
N LEU A 223 -7.16 -1.97 14.57
CA LEU A 223 -6.42 -2.77 15.57
C LEU A 223 -4.92 -2.54 15.42
N SER A 224 -4.24 -2.40 16.55
CA SER A 224 -2.79 -2.51 16.65
C SER A 224 -2.47 -3.75 17.47
N LEU A 225 -1.83 -4.73 16.85
CA LEU A 225 -1.53 -6.04 17.42
C LEU A 225 -0.04 -6.22 17.60
N ASP A 226 0.38 -6.90 18.63
CA ASP A 226 1.75 -7.34 18.84
C ASP A 226 2.16 -8.36 17.76
N THR A 227 3.31 -8.16 17.11
CA THR A 227 3.78 -9.04 16.05
C THR A 227 3.99 -10.49 16.49
N ASP A 228 4.34 -10.72 17.76
CA ASP A 228 4.70 -12.03 18.27
C ASP A 228 3.53 -12.85 18.76
N THR A 229 2.60 -12.17 19.41
CA THR A 229 1.53 -12.81 20.17
C THR A 229 0.13 -12.54 19.64
N GLY A 230 -0.04 -11.58 18.74
CA GLY A 230 -1.35 -11.11 18.28
C GLY A 230 -2.15 -10.37 19.36
N GLN A 231 -1.55 -10.09 20.54
CA GLN A 231 -2.24 -9.37 21.60
C GLN A 231 -2.50 -7.91 21.16
N SER A 232 -3.72 -7.42 21.39
CA SER A 232 -4.07 -6.04 21.07
C SER A 232 -3.35 -5.05 21.98
N TRP A 233 -2.65 -4.09 21.37
CA TRP A 233 -2.09 -2.93 22.05
C TRP A 233 -3.13 -1.85 22.23
N PHE A 234 -3.87 -1.53 21.17
CA PHE A 234 -5.01 -0.63 21.23
C PHE A 234 -6.03 -0.98 20.15
N THR A 235 -7.24 -0.49 20.37
CA THR A 235 -8.33 -0.52 19.41
C THR A 235 -8.87 0.90 19.26
N TYR A 236 -8.97 1.37 18.00
CA TYR A 236 -9.63 2.63 17.67
C TYR A 236 -10.87 2.35 16.84
N LYS A 237 -12.01 2.96 17.19
CA LYS A 237 -13.29 2.76 16.50
C LYS A 237 -13.85 4.08 15.98
N THR A 238 -14.47 3.99 14.80
CA THR A 238 -15.21 5.07 14.16
C THR A 238 -16.59 4.58 13.71
N ASP A 239 -17.50 5.50 13.43
CA ASP A 239 -18.84 5.17 12.92
C ASP A 239 -18.84 4.85 11.42
N GLY A 240 -17.81 5.26 10.68
CA GLY A 240 -17.60 4.95 9.27
C GLY A 240 -16.67 3.76 9.09
N GLY A 241 -16.92 2.90 8.10
CA GLY A 241 -16.02 1.81 7.76
C GLY A 241 -14.70 2.31 7.19
N PHE A 242 -13.58 1.65 7.50
CA PHE A 242 -12.34 1.89 6.81
C PHE A 242 -12.37 1.27 5.41
N SER A 243 -11.66 1.87 4.49
CA SER A 243 -11.67 1.48 3.05
C SER A 243 -10.27 1.45 2.44
N SER A 244 -9.22 1.63 3.23
CA SER A 244 -7.83 1.60 2.79
C SER A 244 -6.92 0.89 3.80
N SER A 245 -5.70 0.52 3.37
CA SER A 245 -4.67 0.05 4.29
C SER A 245 -4.15 1.20 5.17
N VAL A 246 -3.75 0.86 6.38
CA VAL A 246 -3.11 1.79 7.32
C VAL A 246 -1.73 2.18 6.80
N THR A 247 -1.35 3.44 6.90
CA THR A 247 0.01 3.90 6.67
C THR A 247 0.58 4.43 7.99
N VAL A 248 1.79 3.98 8.32
CA VAL A 248 2.43 4.32 9.61
C VAL A 248 3.69 5.15 9.36
N ARG A 249 3.67 6.40 9.84
CA ARG A 249 4.88 7.21 9.96
C ARG A 249 5.49 6.96 11.33
N SER A 250 6.57 6.21 11.38
CA SER A 250 7.26 5.88 12.63
C SER A 250 7.85 7.13 13.31
N GLY A 251 7.77 7.19 14.62
CA GLY A 251 8.36 8.26 15.44
C GLY A 251 9.89 8.24 15.43
N GLU A 252 10.50 7.08 15.27
CA GLU A 252 11.97 6.91 15.27
C GLU A 252 12.65 7.57 14.04
N ASN A 253 11.90 7.79 12.97
CA ASN A 253 12.39 8.36 11.72
C ASN A 253 12.16 9.88 11.59
N LEU A 254 11.70 10.56 12.66
CA LEU A 254 11.50 12.00 12.65
C LEU A 254 12.85 12.71 12.87
N ALA A 255 13.24 13.60 11.95
CA ALA A 255 14.43 14.43 12.12
C ALA A 255 14.23 15.39 13.30
N VAL A 256 15.24 15.50 14.15
CA VAL A 256 15.20 16.28 15.40
C VAL A 256 14.93 17.79 15.16
N ASP A 257 15.22 18.28 13.94
CA ASP A 257 15.06 19.70 13.58
C ASP A 257 13.61 20.14 13.35
N GLU A 258 12.67 19.21 13.21
CA GLU A 258 11.25 19.52 12.98
C GLU A 258 10.39 19.52 14.25
N VAL A 259 10.98 19.30 15.40
CA VAL A 259 10.24 19.01 16.63
C VAL A 259 10.31 20.15 17.64
N THR A 260 9.14 20.58 18.08
CA THR A 260 8.97 21.65 19.07
C THR A 260 8.97 21.17 20.52
N THR A 261 8.76 19.87 20.78
CA THR A 261 8.79 19.29 22.14
C THR A 261 9.32 17.85 22.13
N ALA A 262 9.98 17.43 23.21
CA ALA A 262 10.55 16.07 23.33
C ALA A 262 9.51 14.93 23.31
N GLU A 263 8.24 15.21 23.62
CA GLU A 263 7.15 14.23 23.57
C GLU A 263 6.63 13.99 22.14
N GLU A 264 6.77 14.98 21.23
CA GLU A 264 6.36 14.86 19.83
C GLU A 264 7.36 14.06 18.97
N VAL A 265 8.62 13.92 19.42
CA VAL A 265 9.72 13.23 18.71
C VAL A 265 9.56 11.73 18.69
N THR A 266 8.93 11.14 19.70
CA THR A 266 8.93 9.69 19.93
C THR A 266 7.63 8.98 19.51
N GLU A 267 6.59 9.74 19.19
CA GLU A 267 5.27 9.19 18.93
C GLU A 267 4.96 9.13 17.44
N GLY A 268 4.90 7.90 16.90
CA GLY A 268 4.50 7.66 15.52
C GLY A 268 3.05 8.07 15.23
N THR A 269 2.68 8.05 13.97
CA THR A 269 1.36 8.46 13.51
C THR A 269 0.82 7.49 12.47
N THR A 270 -0.43 7.06 12.64
CA THR A 270 -1.17 6.29 11.64
C THR A 270 -2.04 7.20 10.80
N PHE A 271 -2.13 6.90 9.50
CA PHE A 271 -3.04 7.53 8.55
C PHE A 271 -3.87 6.45 7.88
N ILE A 272 -5.19 6.63 7.84
CA ILE A 272 -6.09 5.67 7.22
C ILE A 272 -7.31 6.35 6.62
N GLY A 273 -7.66 5.98 5.39
CA GLY A 273 -8.85 6.45 4.70
C GLY A 273 -10.10 5.68 5.10
N ALA A 274 -11.23 6.36 5.08
CA ALA A 274 -12.52 5.79 5.39
C ALA A 274 -13.61 6.24 4.39
N ASN A 275 -14.68 5.48 4.35
CA ASN A 275 -15.84 5.75 3.51
C ASN A 275 -16.70 6.93 4.02
N ASP A 276 -16.38 7.47 5.20
CA ASP A 276 -17.01 8.67 5.74
C ASP A 276 -16.38 9.98 5.23
N GLY A 277 -15.41 9.88 4.28
CA GLY A 277 -14.71 11.02 3.69
C GLY A 277 -13.64 11.64 4.59
N TYR A 278 -13.21 10.92 5.63
CA TYR A 278 -12.13 11.38 6.51
C TYR A 278 -10.89 10.51 6.40
N VAL A 279 -9.73 11.16 6.45
CA VAL A 279 -8.49 10.51 6.85
C VAL A 279 -8.43 10.52 8.37
N HIS A 280 -8.53 9.35 8.99
CA HIS A 280 -8.37 9.21 10.42
C HIS A 280 -6.89 9.18 10.77
N VAL A 281 -6.52 9.96 11.79
CA VAL A 281 -5.13 10.12 12.22
C VAL A 281 -5.04 9.82 13.70
N THR A 282 -4.25 8.79 14.05
CA THR A 282 -4.05 8.42 15.48
C THR A 282 -2.56 8.34 15.82
N ASP A 283 -2.23 8.42 17.11
CA ASP A 283 -0.90 8.05 17.57
C ASP A 283 -0.71 6.53 17.56
N THR A 284 0.56 6.09 17.43
CA THR A 284 0.90 4.67 17.45
C THR A 284 0.95 4.06 18.84
N THR A 285 0.96 4.87 19.91
CA THR A 285 1.12 4.40 21.29
C THR A 285 -0.19 3.92 21.89
N PHE A 286 -1.25 4.74 21.77
CA PHE A 286 -2.56 4.47 22.41
C PHE A 286 -3.74 4.54 21.44
N GLY A 287 -3.51 4.80 20.16
CA GLY A 287 -4.58 4.99 19.17
C GLY A 287 -5.42 6.25 19.39
N ARG A 288 -4.87 7.28 20.02
CA ARG A 288 -5.61 8.52 20.26
C ARG A 288 -5.62 9.38 19.01
N ARG A 289 -6.76 10.03 18.75
CA ARG A 289 -6.89 10.98 17.62
C ARG A 289 -5.91 12.15 17.76
N LYS A 290 -5.14 12.41 16.72
CA LYS A 290 -4.17 13.53 16.66
C LYS A 290 -4.79 14.81 16.09
N VAL A 291 -5.82 14.73 15.24
CA VAL A 291 -6.46 15.91 14.66
C VAL A 291 -7.35 16.58 15.70
N ARG A 292 -6.98 17.81 16.10
CA ARG A 292 -7.68 18.58 17.15
C ARG A 292 -8.37 19.80 16.53
N GLY A 293 -9.66 20.00 16.88
CA GLY A 293 -10.37 21.25 16.62
C GLY A 293 -10.24 22.19 17.82
N TRP A 294 -10.60 23.48 17.61
CA TRP A 294 -10.49 24.51 18.65
C TRP A 294 -11.30 24.24 19.92
N LEU A 295 -12.44 23.57 19.84
CA LEU A 295 -13.34 23.26 20.98
C LEU A 295 -13.61 21.76 21.14
N PHE A 296 -13.49 20.96 20.09
CA PHE A 296 -13.76 19.50 20.10
C PHE A 296 -12.74 18.76 19.22
N SER A 297 -12.46 17.49 19.54
CA SER A 297 -11.65 16.65 18.65
C SER A 297 -12.39 16.51 17.31
N LYS A 298 -11.72 16.80 16.20
CA LYS A 298 -12.24 16.49 14.86
C LYS A 298 -12.18 14.97 14.63
N LYS A 299 -13.06 14.43 13.77
CA LYS A 299 -13.03 13.01 13.40
C LYS A 299 -11.69 12.64 12.72
N GLY A 300 -11.19 13.51 11.83
CA GLY A 300 -9.99 13.35 11.03
C GLY A 300 -9.79 14.57 10.15
N VAL A 301 -9.00 14.42 9.08
CA VAL A 301 -8.89 15.39 7.99
C VAL A 301 -9.99 15.09 6.99
N ALA A 302 -10.89 16.06 6.76
CA ALA A 302 -12.00 15.89 5.82
C ALA A 302 -11.51 16.08 4.38
N LEU A 303 -11.91 15.19 3.50
CA LEU A 303 -11.81 15.31 2.04
C LEU A 303 -13.20 15.41 1.41
N ASP A 304 -13.26 15.58 0.09
CA ASP A 304 -14.52 15.80 -0.62
C ASP A 304 -15.28 14.50 -0.94
N GLY A 305 -14.57 13.37 -0.99
CA GLY A 305 -15.09 12.04 -1.29
C GLY A 305 -14.63 10.94 -0.33
N GLU A 306 -15.09 9.72 -0.58
CA GLU A 306 -14.63 8.52 0.12
C GLU A 306 -13.17 8.23 -0.22
N ILE A 307 -12.42 7.62 0.71
CA ILE A 307 -10.97 7.41 0.55
C ILE A 307 -10.68 5.92 0.51
N HIS A 308 -10.61 5.36 -0.70
CA HIS A 308 -10.28 3.95 -0.93
C HIS A 308 -8.79 3.72 -1.16
N ALA A 309 -8.12 4.67 -1.79
CA ALA A 309 -6.67 4.64 -1.97
C ALA A 309 -5.94 4.74 -0.62
N SER A 310 -4.95 3.87 -0.40
CA SER A 310 -4.15 3.96 0.84
C SER A 310 -3.32 5.24 0.86
N PRO A 311 -3.26 5.95 1.99
CA PRO A 311 -2.37 7.09 2.14
C PRO A 311 -0.91 6.72 1.87
N VAL A 312 -0.13 7.60 1.26
CA VAL A 312 1.32 7.45 1.12
C VAL A 312 2.03 8.67 1.68
N VAL A 313 3.14 8.46 2.39
CA VAL A 313 3.88 9.55 3.06
C VAL A 313 5.24 9.75 2.40
N VAL A 314 5.51 10.97 1.95
CA VAL A 314 6.79 11.36 1.37
C VAL A 314 7.36 12.51 2.20
N GLY A 315 8.45 12.24 2.92
CA GLY A 315 9.00 13.20 3.88
C GLY A 315 7.95 13.63 4.91
N ASN A 316 7.58 14.89 4.87
CA ASN A 316 6.55 15.48 5.76
C ASN A 316 5.19 15.69 5.08
N VAL A 317 4.93 15.04 3.95
CA VAL A 317 3.68 15.18 3.20
C VAL A 317 2.95 13.85 3.12
N VAL A 318 1.69 13.83 3.53
CA VAL A 318 0.76 12.73 3.28
C VAL A 318 0.05 13.00 1.95
N CYS A 319 0.27 12.14 0.97
CA CYS A 319 -0.44 12.18 -0.30
C CYS A 319 -1.66 11.26 -0.22
N LEU A 320 -2.81 11.78 -0.59
CA LEU A 320 -4.12 11.17 -0.45
C LEU A 320 -4.91 11.36 -1.74
N ALA A 321 -5.85 10.48 -2.00
CA ALA A 321 -6.79 10.66 -3.11
C ALA A 321 -8.18 10.13 -2.72
N ASP A 322 -9.20 10.66 -3.36
CA ASP A 322 -10.58 10.31 -3.08
C ASP A 322 -11.40 9.95 -4.32
N THR A 323 -12.63 9.51 -4.10
CA THR A 323 -13.56 9.09 -5.15
C THR A 323 -14.12 10.25 -5.99
N THR A 324 -13.83 11.50 -5.67
CA THR A 324 -14.15 12.66 -6.53
C THR A 324 -13.06 12.95 -7.56
N GLY A 325 -11.93 12.18 -7.53
CA GLY A 325 -10.78 12.41 -8.39
C GLY A 325 -9.81 13.45 -7.84
N SER A 326 -10.00 13.88 -6.61
CA SER A 326 -9.12 14.86 -5.98
C SER A 326 -7.90 14.18 -5.35
N VAL A 327 -6.71 14.70 -5.62
CA VAL A 327 -5.45 14.27 -5.02
C VAL A 327 -4.92 15.39 -4.15
N TYR A 328 -4.56 15.08 -2.91
CA TYR A 328 -4.17 16.06 -1.89
C TYR A 328 -2.78 15.79 -1.35
N GLY A 329 -2.07 16.86 -1.01
CA GLY A 329 -0.92 16.83 -0.14
C GLY A 329 -1.22 17.55 1.17
N ILE A 330 -1.04 16.84 2.27
CA ILE A 330 -1.33 17.32 3.62
C ILE A 330 -0.03 17.31 4.44
N ASP A 331 0.20 18.34 5.24
CA ASP A 331 1.29 18.33 6.23
C ASP A 331 1.10 17.18 7.23
N ALA A 332 2.08 16.30 7.34
CA ALA A 332 2.00 15.10 8.17
C ALA A 332 2.02 15.39 9.70
N THR A 333 2.30 16.63 10.11
CA THR A 333 2.39 17.05 11.51
C THR A 333 1.24 17.97 11.91
N ARG A 334 0.91 18.95 11.06
CA ARG A 334 -0.13 19.94 11.30
C ARG A 334 -1.48 19.56 10.72
N TYR A 335 -1.47 18.65 9.72
CA TYR A 335 -2.65 18.17 9.01
C TYR A 335 -3.36 19.27 8.20
N ASP A 336 -2.62 20.29 7.78
CA ASP A 336 -3.10 21.34 6.89
C ASP A 336 -2.89 20.94 5.44
N HIS A 337 -3.83 21.34 4.57
CA HIS A 337 -3.71 21.13 3.13
C HIS A 337 -2.63 22.04 2.56
N TRP A 338 -1.67 21.46 1.82
CA TRP A 338 -0.61 22.21 1.14
C TRP A 338 -0.93 22.42 -0.33
N TRP A 339 -1.42 21.37 -0.99
CA TRP A 339 -1.81 21.42 -2.38
C TRP A 339 -2.93 20.43 -2.66
N TYR A 340 -3.57 20.65 -3.81
CA TYR A 340 -4.55 19.73 -4.34
C TYR A 340 -4.52 19.76 -5.88
N GLU A 341 -4.79 18.62 -6.53
CA GLU A 341 -4.92 18.44 -7.96
C GLU A 341 -6.21 17.70 -8.25
N GLN A 342 -6.98 18.18 -9.24
CA GLN A 342 -8.23 17.55 -9.66
C GLN A 342 -7.96 16.69 -10.90
N LEU A 343 -8.25 15.38 -10.82
CA LEU A 343 -8.25 14.43 -11.93
C LEU A 343 -9.68 14.32 -12.51
N GLU A 344 -9.80 13.62 -13.63
CA GLU A 344 -11.04 13.55 -14.40
C GLU A 344 -12.11 12.61 -13.79
N ASP A 345 -11.68 11.58 -13.01
CA ASP A 345 -12.55 10.59 -12.39
C ASP A 345 -11.98 10.12 -11.04
N ALA A 346 -12.65 9.21 -10.37
CA ALA A 346 -12.30 8.66 -9.06
C ALA A 346 -10.88 8.08 -9.01
N VAL A 347 -10.23 8.21 -7.85
CA VAL A 347 -8.98 7.52 -7.52
C VAL A 347 -9.26 6.53 -6.39
N THR A 348 -9.28 5.27 -6.70
CA THR A 348 -9.60 4.17 -5.76
C THR A 348 -8.39 3.31 -5.42
N ASN A 349 -7.38 3.30 -6.30
CA ASN A 349 -6.16 2.53 -6.13
C ASN A 349 -5.01 3.38 -5.57
N THR A 350 -4.12 2.73 -4.81
CA THR A 350 -3.00 3.38 -4.11
C THR A 350 -1.95 3.91 -5.09
N PRO A 351 -1.55 5.20 -4.99
CA PRO A 351 -0.50 5.76 -5.83
C PRO A 351 0.88 5.15 -5.54
N ALA A 352 1.75 5.13 -6.56
CA ALA A 352 3.17 4.80 -6.39
C ALA A 352 4.03 6.07 -6.29
N VAL A 353 5.09 5.97 -5.48
CA VAL A 353 6.04 7.08 -5.25
C VAL A 353 7.36 6.81 -5.96
N GLY A 354 7.66 7.57 -7.02
CA GLY A 354 8.95 7.61 -7.69
C GLY A 354 9.94 8.56 -7.01
N GLN A 355 11.00 8.96 -7.73
CA GLN A 355 12.02 9.87 -7.17
C GLN A 355 11.46 11.25 -6.80
N ARG A 356 10.72 11.89 -7.68
CA ARG A 356 10.03 13.18 -7.51
C ARG A 356 8.69 13.14 -8.25
N ARG A 357 8.05 11.98 -8.23
CA ARG A 357 6.83 11.72 -8.98
C ARG A 357 5.88 10.89 -8.15
N LEU A 358 4.62 11.25 -8.26
CA LEU A 358 3.51 10.44 -7.79
C LEU A 358 2.79 9.90 -9.03
N PHE A 359 2.66 8.59 -9.13
CA PHE A 359 1.94 7.93 -10.20
C PHE A 359 0.56 7.55 -9.68
N VAL A 360 -0.45 8.24 -10.17
CA VAL A 360 -1.82 8.15 -9.67
C VAL A 360 -2.69 7.42 -10.69
N PRO A 361 -3.16 6.21 -10.39
CA PRO A 361 -4.12 5.52 -11.24
C PRO A 361 -5.52 6.14 -11.04
N CYS A 362 -6.28 6.27 -12.13
CA CYS A 362 -7.59 6.89 -12.12
C CYS A 362 -8.60 5.99 -12.86
N GLU A 363 -9.86 6.04 -12.48
CA GLU A 363 -10.94 5.22 -13.04
C GLU A 363 -11.31 5.61 -14.47
N ASP A 364 -10.76 6.71 -14.99
CA ASP A 364 -10.88 7.15 -16.39
C ASP A 364 -9.97 6.41 -17.37
N ASP A 365 -9.47 5.24 -16.99
CA ASP A 365 -8.53 4.40 -17.76
C ASP A 365 -7.15 5.06 -17.96
N ARG A 366 -6.71 5.93 -17.04
CA ARG A 366 -5.46 6.69 -17.14
C ARG A 366 -4.56 6.55 -15.92
N LEU A 367 -3.27 6.67 -16.18
CA LEU A 367 -2.25 6.89 -15.17
C LEU A 367 -1.73 8.32 -15.30
N TYR A 368 -1.80 9.08 -14.21
CA TYR A 368 -1.30 10.44 -14.11
C TYR A 368 0.05 10.48 -13.42
N CYS A 369 0.98 11.23 -13.97
CA CYS A 369 2.25 11.53 -13.31
C CYS A 369 2.21 12.97 -12.79
N LEU A 370 2.29 13.10 -11.47
CA LEU A 370 2.40 14.37 -10.78
C LEU A 370 3.84 14.52 -10.31
N GLU A 371 4.52 15.57 -10.75
CA GLU A 371 5.94 15.83 -10.49
C GLU A 371 6.11 17.03 -9.57
N TRP A 372 7.17 17.05 -8.76
CA TRP A 372 7.52 18.18 -7.90
C TRP A 372 9.00 18.51 -7.94
N ASP A 373 9.33 19.80 -7.72
CA ASP A 373 10.69 20.28 -7.53
C ASP A 373 10.89 20.64 -6.05
N PRO A 374 11.87 20.05 -5.34
CA PRO A 374 12.15 20.39 -3.95
C PRO A 374 12.66 21.83 -3.76
N ASP A 375 13.24 22.43 -4.80
CA ASP A 375 13.82 23.79 -4.74
C ASP A 375 12.77 24.90 -4.94
N GLU A 376 11.55 24.58 -5.38
CA GLU A 376 10.46 25.55 -5.47
C GLU A 376 9.83 25.80 -4.08
N GLN A 377 10.22 26.91 -3.46
CA GLN A 377 9.51 27.42 -2.28
C GLN A 377 8.08 27.84 -2.67
N PRO A 378 7.08 27.58 -1.82
CA PRO A 378 5.75 28.12 -2.06
C PRO A 378 5.86 29.63 -2.22
N GLY A 379 5.39 30.15 -3.36
CA GLY A 379 5.36 31.58 -3.62
C GLY A 379 4.61 32.28 -2.49
N LEU A 380 5.23 33.33 -1.94
CA LEU A 380 4.68 34.22 -0.91
C LEU A 380 3.37 34.88 -1.37
#